data_abecfb3c60a7c1b18d55866bb78a2484
#
_entry.id   abecfb3c60a7c1b18d55866bb78a2484
#
_cell.length_a   1.000
_cell.length_b   1.000
_cell.length_c   1.000
_cell.angle_alpha   90.00
_cell.angle_beta   90.00
_cell.angle_gamma   90.00
#
_symmetry.space_group_name_H-M   'P 1'
#
loop_
_entity.id
_entity.type
_entity.pdbx_description
1 polymer ?
#
loop_
_entity_poly.entity_id
_entity_poly.type
_entity_poly.pdbx_seq_one_letter_code
_entity_poly.pdbx_strand_id
1 'polypeptide(L)'
;MNAKRLLSLWGLKWNPFSPELPSEGLLVTAAVENFVWRVEQLVQEGGFALVCGESGTGKSVALRIVAERLAALRDVVVGVLQRPQSRPADFYRELGDVFSVKLTPWNRWGGFKALRERWRAHLTSSRIKPVLLVDEAQEMSVEVLSELRLLSSADFDAKSLLTVVLAGDGRLLERLRHPDLAPLASRIRTRLTTEAASREELSELLQHALAKAGNATLMTPELRDTLVDHAAGNYRLLMTLGGELLAYGMAHEVAQLDEKSYLEVFQPTRPRPTSKKKARA
;
A
#
# COMPACT_ATOMS: atom_id res chain seq x y z
N MET A 1 -8.46 17.25 7.53
CA MET A 1 -9.87 17.70 7.30
C MET A 1 -10.70 17.45 8.55
N ASN A 2 -11.60 18.36 8.98
CA ASN A 2 -12.34 18.17 10.23
C ASN A 2 -13.55 17.24 10.01
N ALA A 3 -13.54 16.06 10.64
CA ALA A 3 -14.58 15.03 10.49
C ALA A 3 -16.00 15.54 10.87
N LYS A 4 -16.13 16.40 11.91
CA LYS A 4 -17.40 17.00 12.28
C LYS A 4 -18.02 17.85 11.16
N ARG A 5 -17.17 18.57 10.42
CA ARG A 5 -17.63 19.42 9.31
C ARG A 5 -18.02 18.60 8.08
N LEU A 6 -17.32 17.51 7.79
CA LEU A 6 -17.68 16.54 6.75
C LEU A 6 -19.06 15.92 7.02
N LEU A 7 -19.28 15.51 8.27
CA LEU A 7 -20.56 14.93 8.68
C LEU A 7 -21.70 15.95 8.59
N SER A 8 -21.49 17.17 9.08
CA SER A 8 -22.54 18.21 9.11
C SER A 8 -22.93 18.72 7.73
N LEU A 9 -21.96 18.82 6.80
CA LEU A 9 -22.20 19.36 5.45
C LEU A 9 -22.75 18.32 4.48
N TRP A 10 -22.22 17.10 4.54
CA TRP A 10 -22.50 16.07 3.54
C TRP A 10 -22.96 14.72 4.10
N GLY A 11 -23.03 14.57 5.42
CA GLY A 11 -23.33 13.28 6.05
C GLY A 11 -22.23 12.25 5.95
N LEU A 12 -20.99 12.65 5.61
CA LEU A 12 -19.86 11.73 5.46
C LEU A 12 -19.32 11.28 6.81
N LYS A 13 -19.18 9.98 6.99
CA LYS A 13 -18.59 9.36 8.19
C LYS A 13 -17.09 9.63 8.29
N TRP A 14 -16.40 9.67 7.14
CA TRP A 14 -14.97 9.96 6.97
C TRP A 14 -14.70 10.63 5.63
N ASN A 15 -13.46 11.09 5.42
CA ASN A 15 -13.03 11.57 4.11
C ASN A 15 -12.80 10.38 3.17
N PRO A 16 -13.61 10.20 2.10
CA PRO A 16 -13.47 9.08 1.16
C PRO A 16 -12.16 9.07 0.37
N PHE A 17 -11.43 10.18 0.35
CA PHE A 17 -10.17 10.35 -0.39
C PHE A 17 -8.94 10.40 0.53
N SER A 18 -9.10 10.09 1.81
CA SER A 18 -7.98 10.05 2.75
C SER A 18 -7.10 8.82 2.52
N PRO A 19 -5.76 8.92 2.65
CA PRO A 19 -4.90 7.73 2.74
C PRO A 19 -5.25 6.84 3.94
N GLU A 20 -5.81 7.41 5.00
CA GLU A 20 -6.20 6.73 6.25
C GLU A 20 -7.65 6.22 6.21
N LEU A 21 -8.06 5.67 5.06
CA LEU A 21 -9.40 5.06 4.96
C LEU A 21 -9.53 3.88 5.94
N PRO A 22 -10.69 3.70 6.61
CA PRO A 22 -10.96 2.47 7.32
C PRO A 22 -11.05 1.29 6.34
N SER A 23 -10.80 0.07 6.83
CA SER A 23 -10.79 -1.15 5.99
C SER A 23 -12.10 -1.36 5.23
N GLU A 24 -13.22 -1.00 5.84
CA GLU A 24 -14.55 -1.06 5.21
C GLU A 24 -14.74 -0.08 4.04
N GLY A 25 -13.88 0.94 3.94
CA GLY A 25 -13.85 1.90 2.85
C GLY A 25 -12.97 1.47 1.67
N LEU A 26 -12.15 0.43 1.82
CA LEU A 26 -11.28 -0.06 0.77
C LEU A 26 -12.08 -0.90 -0.24
N LEU A 27 -11.84 -0.67 -1.52
CA LEU A 27 -12.35 -1.55 -2.57
C LEU A 27 -11.39 -2.74 -2.72
N VAL A 28 -11.91 -3.94 -2.48
CA VAL A 28 -11.16 -5.19 -2.65
C VAL A 28 -11.55 -5.80 -4.00
N THR A 29 -10.66 -5.75 -4.96
CA THR A 29 -10.88 -6.39 -6.27
C THR A 29 -10.75 -7.91 -6.19
N ALA A 30 -11.36 -8.63 -7.13
CA ALA A 30 -11.25 -10.10 -7.18
C ALA A 30 -9.79 -10.58 -7.29
N ALA A 31 -8.93 -9.84 -7.98
CA ALA A 31 -7.50 -10.14 -8.09
C ALA A 31 -6.79 -10.03 -6.72
N VAL A 32 -7.09 -8.99 -5.95
CA VAL A 32 -6.54 -8.80 -4.60
C VAL A 32 -7.08 -9.86 -3.65
N GLU A 33 -8.38 -10.15 -3.67
CA GLU A 33 -8.98 -11.21 -2.82
C GLU A 33 -8.35 -12.59 -3.09
N ASN A 34 -8.18 -12.94 -4.36
CA ASN A 34 -7.51 -14.20 -4.75
C ASN A 34 -6.05 -14.22 -4.27
N PHE A 35 -5.34 -13.10 -4.40
CA PHE A 35 -3.96 -13.00 -3.92
C PHE A 35 -3.89 -13.17 -2.39
N VAL A 36 -4.75 -12.50 -1.64
CA VAL A 36 -4.82 -12.62 -0.18
C VAL A 36 -5.05 -14.07 0.22
N TRP A 37 -6.02 -14.74 -0.38
CA TRP A 37 -6.28 -16.16 -0.12
C TRP A 37 -5.05 -17.03 -0.39
N ARG A 38 -4.33 -16.80 -1.49
CA ARG A 38 -3.09 -17.52 -1.81
C ARG A 38 -1.97 -17.25 -0.81
N VAL A 39 -1.89 -16.01 -0.29
CA VAL A 39 -0.92 -15.68 0.77
C VAL A 39 -1.30 -16.37 2.08
N GLU A 40 -2.57 -16.44 2.45
CA GLU A 40 -3.04 -17.22 3.62
C GLU A 40 -2.63 -18.70 3.52
N GLN A 41 -2.74 -19.31 2.33
CA GLN A 41 -2.25 -20.68 2.10
C GLN A 41 -0.71 -20.74 2.19
N LEU A 42 -0.02 -19.76 1.60
CA LEU A 42 1.44 -19.71 1.65
C LEU A 42 1.97 -19.60 3.09
N VAL A 43 1.28 -18.91 3.98
CA VAL A 43 1.66 -18.80 5.40
C VAL A 43 1.72 -20.18 6.09
N GLN A 44 0.95 -21.17 5.63
CA GLN A 44 0.99 -22.52 6.21
C GLN A 44 2.33 -23.21 5.95
N GLU A 45 2.95 -22.98 4.80
CA GLU A 45 4.20 -23.62 4.37
C GLU A 45 5.41 -22.69 4.48
N GLY A 46 5.18 -21.39 4.55
CA GLY A 46 6.19 -20.34 4.42
C GLY A 46 6.66 -20.16 2.98
N GLY A 47 7.40 -19.08 2.72
CA GLY A 47 7.92 -18.77 1.39
C GLY A 47 7.78 -17.30 1.02
N PHE A 48 7.82 -17.01 -0.28
CA PHE A 48 7.79 -15.63 -0.78
C PHE A 48 6.57 -15.39 -1.67
N ALA A 49 5.95 -14.22 -1.47
CA ALA A 49 4.93 -13.64 -2.35
C ALA A 49 5.41 -12.29 -2.88
N LEU A 50 4.90 -11.89 -4.03
CA LEU A 50 5.28 -10.64 -4.70
C LEU A 50 4.05 -9.87 -5.16
N VAL A 51 4.00 -8.59 -4.82
CA VAL A 51 3.08 -7.60 -5.42
C VAL A 51 3.91 -6.66 -6.27
N CYS A 52 3.59 -6.55 -7.55
CA CYS A 52 4.34 -5.71 -8.48
C CYS A 52 3.41 -4.86 -9.33
N GLY A 53 3.82 -3.62 -9.62
CA GLY A 53 3.12 -2.69 -10.50
C GLY A 53 3.63 -1.27 -10.37
N GLU A 54 3.18 -0.40 -11.25
CA GLU A 54 3.59 1.01 -11.28
C GLU A 54 3.08 1.80 -10.05
N SER A 55 3.60 3.00 -9.88
CA SER A 55 3.15 3.88 -8.79
C SER A 55 1.68 4.27 -8.96
N GLY A 56 0.91 4.18 -7.87
CA GLY A 56 -0.51 4.55 -7.87
C GLY A 56 -1.49 3.45 -8.35
N THR A 57 -1.02 2.23 -8.61
CA THR A 57 -1.83 1.09 -9.05
C THR A 57 -2.41 0.24 -7.89
N GLY A 58 -2.24 0.65 -6.63
CA GLY A 58 -2.88 -0.01 -5.49
C GLY A 58 -2.01 -1.02 -4.72
N LYS A 59 -0.70 -1.15 -4.98
CA LYS A 59 0.21 -2.09 -4.28
C LYS A 59 0.13 -1.99 -2.75
N SER A 60 0.30 -0.78 -2.21
CA SER A 60 0.28 -0.55 -0.76
C SER A 60 -1.09 -0.83 -0.14
N VAL A 61 -2.18 -0.62 -0.90
CA VAL A 61 -3.54 -1.00 -0.50
C VAL A 61 -3.66 -2.52 -0.44
N ALA A 62 -3.15 -3.25 -1.43
CA ALA A 62 -3.13 -4.72 -1.43
C ALA A 62 -2.34 -5.26 -0.23
N LEU A 63 -1.15 -4.69 0.07
CA LEU A 63 -0.38 -5.04 1.27
C LEU A 63 -1.14 -4.78 2.57
N ARG A 64 -1.85 -3.66 2.64
CA ARG A 64 -2.66 -3.32 3.81
C ARG A 64 -3.78 -4.34 4.02
N ILE A 65 -4.48 -4.73 2.96
CA ILE A 65 -5.52 -5.76 3.02
C ILE A 65 -4.91 -7.11 3.46
N VAL A 66 -3.76 -7.50 2.92
CA VAL A 66 -3.01 -8.68 3.37
C VAL A 66 -2.69 -8.60 4.86
N ALA A 67 -2.14 -7.46 5.32
CA ALA A 67 -1.78 -7.26 6.72
C ALA A 67 -2.98 -7.42 7.66
N GLU A 68 -4.11 -6.80 7.32
CA GLU A 68 -5.34 -6.85 8.13
C GLU A 68 -5.93 -8.27 8.19
N ARG A 69 -5.96 -8.97 7.05
CA ARG A 69 -6.46 -10.35 6.99
C ARG A 69 -5.57 -11.31 7.78
N LEU A 70 -4.25 -11.20 7.64
CA LEU A 70 -3.31 -12.04 8.38
C LEU A 70 -3.30 -11.73 9.88
N ALA A 71 -3.43 -10.47 10.27
CA ALA A 71 -3.50 -10.06 11.68
C ALA A 71 -4.78 -10.58 12.39
N ALA A 72 -5.84 -10.90 11.65
CA ALA A 72 -7.04 -11.52 12.18
C ALA A 72 -6.86 -13.01 12.51
N LEU A 73 -5.80 -13.67 12.00
CA LEU A 73 -5.49 -15.07 12.27
C LEU A 73 -4.75 -15.19 13.61
N ARG A 74 -5.22 -16.08 14.49
CA ARG A 74 -4.68 -16.24 15.84
C ARG A 74 -3.27 -16.84 15.90
N ASP A 75 -2.89 -17.57 14.86
CA ASP A 75 -1.63 -18.30 14.73
C ASP A 75 -0.62 -17.58 13.83
N VAL A 76 -0.81 -16.28 13.55
CA VAL A 76 0.07 -15.49 12.68
C VAL A 76 0.57 -14.25 13.42
N VAL A 77 1.86 -13.96 13.27
CA VAL A 77 2.48 -12.71 13.70
C VAL A 77 2.95 -11.97 12.47
N VAL A 78 2.37 -10.79 12.22
CA VAL A 78 2.70 -9.95 11.08
C VAL A 78 3.67 -8.86 11.51
N GLY A 79 4.81 -8.80 10.85
CA GLY A 79 5.78 -7.72 10.93
C GLY A 79 5.79 -6.89 9.64
N VAL A 80 6.02 -5.60 9.77
CA VAL A 80 6.17 -4.69 8.63
C VAL A 80 7.54 -4.04 8.67
N LEU A 81 8.31 -4.19 7.61
CA LEU A 81 9.61 -3.51 7.46
C LEU A 81 9.34 -2.08 6.99
N GLN A 82 9.72 -1.11 7.80
CA GLN A 82 9.44 0.31 7.53
C GLN A 82 10.53 0.99 6.69
N ARG A 83 11.78 0.46 6.74
CA ARG A 83 12.95 1.04 6.08
C ARG A 83 13.62 0.07 5.12
N PRO A 84 13.05 -0.18 3.94
CA PRO A 84 13.59 -1.15 2.99
C PRO A 84 15.02 -0.81 2.52
N GLN A 85 15.41 0.47 2.46
CA GLN A 85 16.75 0.92 2.06
C GLN A 85 17.83 0.74 3.15
N SER A 86 17.49 0.09 4.26
CA SER A 86 18.42 -0.14 5.36
C SER A 86 19.64 -0.97 4.94
N ARG A 87 20.81 -0.69 5.57
CA ARG A 87 21.98 -1.58 5.50
C ARG A 87 21.73 -2.85 6.32
N PRO A 88 22.48 -3.94 6.10
CA PRO A 88 22.27 -5.19 6.83
C PRO A 88 22.20 -5.06 8.36
N ALA A 89 23.03 -4.21 8.95
CA ALA A 89 23.02 -4.00 10.41
C ALA A 89 21.72 -3.38 10.92
N ASP A 90 21.19 -2.37 10.20
CA ASP A 90 19.95 -1.71 10.55
C ASP A 90 18.73 -2.59 10.22
N PHE A 91 18.80 -3.34 9.12
CA PHE A 91 17.82 -4.36 8.79
C PHE A 91 17.64 -5.40 9.90
N TYR A 92 18.76 -5.94 10.44
CA TYR A 92 18.67 -6.87 11.56
C TYR A 92 18.09 -6.22 12.81
N ARG A 93 18.47 -4.98 13.10
CA ARG A 93 17.92 -4.24 14.25
C ARG A 93 16.41 -4.10 14.13
N GLU A 94 15.93 -3.66 12.97
CA GLU A 94 14.50 -3.50 12.71
C GLU A 94 13.75 -4.84 12.80
N LEU A 95 14.29 -5.93 12.25
CA LEU A 95 13.70 -7.26 12.42
C LEU A 95 13.68 -7.68 13.90
N GLY A 96 14.70 -7.33 14.68
CA GLY A 96 14.71 -7.55 16.11
C GLY A 96 13.56 -6.85 16.82
N ASP A 97 13.33 -5.59 16.50
CA ASP A 97 12.22 -4.80 17.06
C ASP A 97 10.86 -5.40 16.62
N VAL A 98 10.70 -5.70 15.34
CA VAL A 98 9.48 -6.28 14.77
C VAL A 98 9.09 -7.61 15.41
N PHE A 99 10.05 -8.51 15.63
CA PHE A 99 9.81 -9.85 16.20
C PHE A 99 10.15 -9.97 17.68
N SER A 100 10.37 -8.85 18.36
CA SER A 100 10.67 -8.78 19.80
C SER A 100 11.89 -9.63 20.19
N VAL A 101 12.95 -9.56 19.38
CA VAL A 101 14.24 -10.21 19.63
C VAL A 101 15.28 -9.17 19.97
N LYS A 102 15.87 -9.23 21.16
CA LYS A 102 16.96 -8.32 21.56
C LYS A 102 18.21 -8.67 20.77
N LEU A 103 18.64 -7.77 19.90
CA LEU A 103 19.82 -7.93 19.07
C LEU A 103 20.92 -6.96 19.49
N THR A 104 22.17 -7.43 19.49
CA THR A 104 23.35 -6.57 19.70
C THR A 104 23.71 -5.89 18.37
N PRO A 105 23.84 -4.56 18.31
CA PRO A 105 23.94 -3.79 17.05
C PRO A 105 25.08 -4.20 16.11
N TRP A 106 26.15 -4.79 16.63
CA TRP A 106 27.36 -5.12 15.88
C TRP A 106 27.53 -6.61 15.58
N ASN A 107 26.59 -7.46 16.01
CA ASN A 107 26.69 -8.91 15.85
C ASN A 107 25.65 -9.42 14.86
N ARG A 108 25.93 -9.29 13.56
CA ARG A 108 25.08 -9.79 12.46
C ARG A 108 24.82 -11.30 12.59
N TRP A 109 25.85 -12.07 12.90
CA TRP A 109 25.73 -13.52 13.08
C TRP A 109 24.85 -13.89 14.27
N GLY A 110 25.04 -13.21 15.40
CA GLY A 110 24.17 -13.38 16.56
C GLY A 110 22.72 -13.00 16.27
N GLY A 111 22.51 -11.93 15.51
CA GLY A 111 21.17 -11.52 15.05
C GLY A 111 20.50 -12.57 14.16
N PHE A 112 21.22 -13.07 13.17
CA PHE A 112 20.77 -14.15 12.30
C PHE A 112 20.32 -15.38 13.11
N LYS A 113 21.19 -15.83 14.03
CA LYS A 113 20.91 -16.99 14.87
C LYS A 113 19.69 -16.77 15.78
N ALA A 114 19.65 -15.64 16.49
CA ALA A 114 18.59 -15.32 17.44
C ALA A 114 17.19 -15.23 16.76
N LEU A 115 17.10 -14.58 15.59
CA LEU A 115 15.85 -14.50 14.81
C LEU A 115 15.39 -15.90 14.38
N ARG A 116 16.28 -16.73 13.84
CA ARG A 116 15.94 -18.08 13.42
C ARG A 116 15.52 -18.98 14.57
N GLU A 117 16.18 -18.88 15.72
CA GLU A 117 15.80 -19.60 16.95
C GLU A 117 14.41 -19.15 17.43
N ARG A 118 14.12 -17.85 17.42
CA ARG A 118 12.80 -17.31 17.74
C ARG A 118 11.72 -17.86 16.83
N TRP A 119 11.93 -17.82 15.51
CA TRP A 119 10.95 -18.32 14.55
C TRP A 119 10.78 -19.85 14.64
N ARG A 120 11.85 -20.61 14.86
CA ARG A 120 11.74 -22.05 15.13
C ARG A 120 10.92 -22.33 16.38
N ALA A 121 11.17 -21.60 17.46
CA ALA A 121 10.38 -21.72 18.67
C ALA A 121 8.89 -21.37 18.44
N HIS A 122 8.61 -20.32 17.66
CA HIS A 122 7.25 -19.98 17.27
C HIS A 122 6.56 -21.13 16.52
N LEU A 123 7.20 -21.69 15.52
CA LEU A 123 6.64 -22.78 14.70
C LEU A 123 6.46 -24.09 15.46
N THR A 124 7.40 -24.43 16.38
CA THR A 124 7.37 -25.73 17.07
C THR A 124 6.56 -25.70 18.36
N SER A 125 6.73 -24.66 19.18
CA SER A 125 6.13 -24.59 20.52
C SER A 125 4.80 -23.87 20.54
N SER A 126 4.69 -22.73 19.85
CA SER A 126 3.50 -21.88 19.87
C SER A 126 2.61 -22.07 18.64
N ARG A 127 3.08 -22.77 17.62
CA ARG A 127 2.45 -22.90 16.29
C ARG A 127 2.17 -21.56 15.62
N ILE A 128 2.91 -20.52 16.01
CA ILE A 128 2.80 -19.18 15.45
C ILE A 128 3.66 -19.08 14.19
N LYS A 129 3.08 -18.52 13.14
CA LYS A 129 3.72 -18.35 11.82
C LYS A 129 4.13 -16.90 11.64
N PRO A 130 5.43 -16.62 11.55
CA PRO A 130 5.90 -15.26 11.30
C PRO A 130 5.73 -14.89 9.84
N VAL A 131 5.24 -13.67 9.61
CA VAL A 131 5.08 -13.05 8.29
C VAL A 131 5.77 -11.70 8.30
N LEU A 132 6.52 -11.39 7.26
CA LEU A 132 7.14 -10.08 7.03
C LEU A 132 6.57 -9.46 5.76
N LEU A 133 6.04 -8.26 5.88
CA LEU A 133 5.58 -7.45 4.76
C LEU A 133 6.61 -6.35 4.50
N VAL A 134 6.96 -6.17 3.23
CA VAL A 134 7.91 -5.16 2.77
C VAL A 134 7.29 -4.37 1.62
N ASP A 135 7.01 -3.09 1.84
CA ASP A 135 6.67 -2.16 0.76
C ASP A 135 7.94 -1.53 0.18
N GLU A 136 7.88 -1.04 -1.06
CA GLU A 136 9.00 -0.43 -1.78
C GLU A 136 10.27 -1.32 -1.78
N ALA A 137 10.11 -2.63 -1.94
CA ALA A 137 11.21 -3.60 -1.86
C ALA A 137 12.28 -3.40 -2.96
N GLN A 138 12.01 -2.62 -4.02
CA GLN A 138 13.03 -2.19 -4.97
C GLN A 138 14.11 -1.29 -4.34
N GLU A 139 13.85 -0.70 -3.18
CA GLU A 139 14.84 0.09 -2.45
C GLU A 139 15.81 -0.77 -1.61
N MET A 140 15.50 -2.06 -1.38
CA MET A 140 16.37 -2.97 -0.64
C MET A 140 17.65 -3.25 -1.43
N SER A 141 18.79 -3.35 -0.74
CA SER A 141 20.04 -3.79 -1.38
C SER A 141 19.99 -5.28 -1.74
N VAL A 142 20.77 -5.69 -2.74
CA VAL A 142 20.93 -7.11 -3.12
C VAL A 142 21.38 -7.95 -1.92
N GLU A 143 22.27 -7.39 -1.09
CA GLU A 143 22.76 -8.05 0.11
C GLU A 143 21.63 -8.33 1.10
N VAL A 144 20.76 -7.36 1.39
CA VAL A 144 19.62 -7.52 2.31
C VAL A 144 18.58 -8.49 1.77
N LEU A 145 18.28 -8.46 0.48
CA LEU A 145 17.40 -9.44 -0.15
C LEU A 145 17.96 -10.87 -0.06
N SER A 146 19.27 -11.03 -0.24
CA SER A 146 19.95 -12.33 -0.07
C SER A 146 19.92 -12.80 1.39
N GLU A 147 20.14 -11.91 2.35
CA GLU A 147 20.01 -12.21 3.78
C GLU A 147 18.57 -12.66 4.13
N LEU A 148 17.57 -11.97 3.61
CA LEU A 148 16.18 -12.31 3.85
C LEU A 148 15.84 -13.73 3.38
N ARG A 149 16.39 -14.12 2.23
CA ARG A 149 16.29 -15.51 1.73
C ARG A 149 16.95 -16.50 2.68
N LEU A 150 18.18 -16.22 3.14
CA LEU A 150 18.92 -17.11 4.04
C LEU A 150 18.23 -17.22 5.41
N LEU A 151 17.69 -16.12 5.93
CA LEU A 151 16.93 -16.10 7.18
C LEU A 151 15.69 -16.96 7.13
N SER A 152 14.95 -16.92 6.00
CA SER A 152 13.70 -17.65 5.85
C SER A 152 13.88 -19.16 5.67
N SER A 153 15.04 -19.61 5.19
CA SER A 153 15.32 -20.98 4.76
C SER A 153 15.83 -21.86 5.89
N ALA A 154 15.37 -23.10 5.98
CA ALA A 154 15.87 -24.10 6.93
C ALA A 154 15.93 -25.50 6.29
N ASP A 155 16.72 -26.40 6.91
CA ASP A 155 16.83 -27.80 6.57
C ASP A 155 17.10 -28.02 5.05
N PHE A 156 18.13 -27.34 4.52
CA PHE A 156 18.50 -27.36 3.08
C PHE A 156 17.34 -26.94 2.16
N ASP A 157 16.60 -25.88 2.54
CA ASP A 157 15.39 -25.39 1.86
C ASP A 157 14.15 -26.29 1.93
N ALA A 158 14.20 -27.37 2.70
CA ALA A 158 13.03 -28.24 2.90
C ALA A 158 11.95 -27.59 3.76
N LYS A 159 12.31 -26.55 4.55
CA LYS A 159 11.38 -25.81 5.42
C LYS A 159 11.60 -24.32 5.28
N SER A 160 10.52 -23.56 5.44
CA SER A 160 10.57 -22.11 5.56
C SER A 160 10.21 -21.69 6.98
N LEU A 161 11.01 -20.79 7.56
CA LEU A 161 10.80 -20.25 8.90
C LEU A 161 9.99 -18.96 8.90
N LEU A 162 9.85 -18.32 7.73
CA LEU A 162 9.25 -17.00 7.57
C LEU A 162 8.50 -16.94 6.24
N THR A 163 7.32 -16.37 6.26
CA THR A 163 6.64 -15.95 5.03
C THR A 163 6.99 -14.49 4.76
N VAL A 164 7.33 -14.16 3.52
CA VAL A 164 7.70 -12.81 3.11
C VAL A 164 6.82 -12.36 1.96
N VAL A 165 6.20 -11.19 2.09
CA VAL A 165 5.47 -10.53 1.01
C VAL A 165 6.23 -9.28 0.62
N LEU A 166 6.79 -9.27 -0.57
CA LEU A 166 7.50 -8.14 -1.14
C LEU A 166 6.54 -7.36 -2.05
N ALA A 167 6.49 -6.05 -1.91
CA ALA A 167 5.83 -5.18 -2.87
C ALA A 167 6.82 -4.18 -3.46
N GLY A 168 6.70 -3.91 -4.76
CA GLY A 168 7.58 -2.98 -5.44
C GLY A 168 7.15 -2.66 -6.86
N ASP A 169 7.90 -1.79 -7.52
CA ASP A 169 7.68 -1.41 -8.91
C ASP A 169 8.45 -2.32 -9.91
N GLY A 170 8.45 -1.93 -11.19
CA GLY A 170 9.15 -2.67 -12.25
C GLY A 170 10.63 -2.88 -11.97
N ARG A 171 11.29 -1.95 -11.26
CA ARG A 171 12.70 -2.07 -10.87
C ARG A 171 12.95 -3.30 -9.99
N LEU A 172 11.98 -3.69 -9.14
CA LEU A 172 12.10 -4.91 -8.34
C LEU A 172 12.13 -6.16 -9.24
N LEU A 173 11.29 -6.21 -10.27
CA LEU A 173 11.29 -7.33 -11.23
C LEU A 173 12.61 -7.43 -11.99
N GLU A 174 13.17 -6.30 -12.42
CA GLU A 174 14.48 -6.26 -13.10
C GLU A 174 15.60 -6.76 -12.17
N ARG A 175 15.58 -6.30 -10.92
CA ARG A 175 16.55 -6.77 -9.92
C ARG A 175 16.43 -8.27 -9.64
N LEU A 176 15.22 -8.82 -9.53
CA LEU A 176 15.00 -10.24 -9.34
C LEU A 176 15.48 -11.12 -10.51
N ARG A 177 15.72 -10.54 -11.69
CA ARG A 177 16.36 -11.22 -12.84
C ARG A 177 17.89 -11.31 -12.71
N HIS A 178 18.48 -10.52 -11.79
CA HIS A 178 19.92 -10.57 -11.59
C HIS A 178 20.34 -11.94 -11.05
N PRO A 179 21.48 -12.51 -11.53
CA PRO A 179 21.96 -13.83 -11.10
C PRO A 179 22.05 -14.01 -9.57
N ASP A 180 22.48 -12.99 -8.85
CA ASP A 180 22.60 -13.03 -7.38
C ASP A 180 21.26 -13.20 -6.66
N LEU A 181 20.16 -12.76 -7.29
CA LEU A 181 18.81 -12.85 -6.74
C LEU A 181 17.97 -13.97 -7.38
N ALA A 182 18.49 -14.70 -8.35
CA ALA A 182 17.81 -15.85 -8.95
C ALA A 182 17.38 -16.89 -7.90
N PRO A 183 18.18 -17.18 -6.83
CA PRO A 183 17.75 -18.09 -5.76
C PRO A 183 16.59 -17.55 -4.93
N LEU A 184 16.42 -16.23 -4.79
CA LEU A 184 15.25 -15.62 -4.17
C LEU A 184 14.05 -15.66 -5.11
N ALA A 185 14.24 -15.26 -6.36
CA ALA A 185 13.19 -15.21 -7.37
C ALA A 185 12.51 -16.58 -7.59
N SER A 186 13.27 -17.67 -7.53
CA SER A 186 12.75 -19.03 -7.65
C SER A 186 11.86 -19.47 -6.48
N ARG A 187 11.91 -18.77 -5.34
CA ARG A 187 11.09 -19.04 -4.15
C ARG A 187 9.80 -18.26 -4.09
N ILE A 188 9.58 -17.35 -5.04
CA ILE A 188 8.32 -16.59 -5.12
C ILE A 188 7.24 -17.50 -5.69
N ARG A 189 6.32 -17.93 -4.82
CA ARG A 189 5.27 -18.91 -5.16
C ARG A 189 3.97 -18.26 -5.63
N THR A 190 3.68 -17.06 -5.17
CA THR A 190 2.48 -16.33 -5.60
C THR A 190 2.80 -14.89 -5.97
N ARG A 191 2.10 -14.39 -6.99
CA ARG A 191 2.31 -13.03 -7.52
C ARG A 191 0.98 -12.35 -7.76
N LEU A 192 0.96 -11.04 -7.49
CA LEU A 192 -0.07 -10.10 -7.89
C LEU A 192 0.60 -9.03 -8.75
N THR A 193 0.17 -8.89 -9.98
CA THR A 193 0.55 -7.74 -10.82
C THR A 193 -0.59 -6.74 -10.79
N THR A 194 -0.30 -5.51 -10.37
CA THR A 194 -1.25 -4.40 -10.41
C THR A 194 -0.94 -3.55 -11.63
N GLU A 195 -1.95 -3.30 -12.44
CA GLU A 195 -1.88 -2.52 -13.68
C GLU A 195 -2.59 -1.19 -13.54
N ALA A 196 -2.47 -0.34 -14.54
CA ALA A 196 -3.30 0.85 -14.63
C ALA A 196 -4.78 0.44 -14.70
N ALA A 197 -5.60 1.08 -13.88
CA ALA A 197 -7.02 0.77 -13.80
C ALA A 197 -7.76 1.13 -15.09
N SER A 198 -8.74 0.34 -15.45
CA SER A 198 -9.68 0.70 -16.50
C SER A 198 -10.58 1.88 -16.05
N ARG A 199 -11.27 2.48 -16.99
CA ARG A 199 -12.26 3.53 -16.70
C ARG A 199 -13.35 3.02 -15.75
N GLU A 200 -13.80 1.80 -15.98
CA GLU A 200 -14.83 1.12 -15.19
C GLU A 200 -14.36 0.87 -13.75
N GLU A 201 -13.13 0.40 -13.57
CA GLU A 201 -12.53 0.16 -12.25
C GLU A 201 -12.36 1.46 -11.46
N LEU A 202 -11.94 2.56 -12.10
CA LEU A 202 -11.88 3.87 -11.46
C LEU A 202 -13.26 4.39 -11.07
N SER A 203 -14.25 4.22 -11.94
CA SER A 203 -15.64 4.61 -11.67
C SER A 203 -16.21 3.80 -10.49
N GLU A 204 -15.98 2.48 -10.47
CA GLU A 204 -16.38 1.60 -9.36
C GLU A 204 -15.72 2.03 -8.04
N LEU A 205 -14.42 2.30 -8.06
CA LEU A 205 -13.72 2.78 -6.86
C LEU A 205 -14.34 4.09 -6.33
N LEU A 206 -14.60 5.06 -7.22
CA LEU A 206 -15.15 6.35 -6.83
C LEU A 206 -16.56 6.19 -6.23
N GLN A 207 -17.40 5.39 -6.87
CA GLN A 207 -18.75 5.09 -6.36
C GLN A 207 -18.70 4.36 -5.02
N HIS A 208 -17.85 3.35 -4.89
CA HIS A 208 -17.64 2.61 -3.66
C HIS A 208 -17.18 3.53 -2.51
N ALA A 209 -16.17 4.37 -2.75
CA ALA A 209 -15.62 5.29 -1.77
C ALA A 209 -16.67 6.27 -1.24
N LEU A 210 -17.46 6.88 -2.14
CA LEU A 210 -18.52 7.81 -1.77
C LEU A 210 -19.67 7.11 -1.03
N ALA A 211 -20.12 5.95 -1.50
CA ALA A 211 -21.20 5.17 -0.89
C ALA A 211 -20.82 4.69 0.51
N LYS A 212 -19.61 4.15 0.71
CA LYS A 212 -19.11 3.69 2.01
C LYS A 212 -18.92 4.83 3.00
N ALA A 213 -18.48 5.98 2.51
CA ALA A 213 -18.39 7.19 3.33
C ALA A 213 -19.75 7.75 3.76
N GLY A 214 -20.85 7.38 3.09
CA GLY A 214 -22.22 7.73 3.47
C GLY A 214 -22.97 8.65 2.50
N ASN A 215 -22.35 9.14 1.41
CA ASN A 215 -23.01 10.00 0.45
C ASN A 215 -22.59 9.67 -1.00
N ALA A 216 -23.32 8.75 -1.63
CA ALA A 216 -23.09 8.33 -3.02
C ALA A 216 -23.41 9.42 -4.05
N THR A 217 -24.18 10.44 -3.68
CA THR A 217 -24.63 11.53 -4.58
C THR A 217 -23.86 12.83 -4.37
N LEU A 218 -22.78 12.80 -3.58
CA LEU A 218 -21.95 13.99 -3.31
C LEU A 218 -21.39 14.63 -4.58
N MET A 219 -21.05 13.81 -5.56
CA MET A 219 -20.54 14.25 -6.86
C MET A 219 -21.54 13.95 -7.98
N THR A 220 -21.72 14.90 -8.90
CA THR A 220 -22.55 14.66 -10.08
C THR A 220 -21.95 13.56 -10.97
N PRO A 221 -22.75 12.87 -11.79
CA PRO A 221 -22.24 11.87 -12.73
C PRO A 221 -21.16 12.44 -13.68
N GLU A 222 -21.38 13.64 -14.20
CA GLU A 222 -20.49 14.34 -15.12
C GLU A 222 -19.14 14.65 -14.47
N LEU A 223 -19.15 15.09 -13.19
CA LEU A 223 -17.93 15.31 -12.45
C LEU A 223 -17.18 13.99 -12.23
N ARG A 224 -17.88 12.91 -11.89
CA ARG A 224 -17.25 11.60 -11.70
C ARG A 224 -16.56 11.12 -12.98
N ASP A 225 -17.22 11.27 -14.13
CA ASP A 225 -16.65 10.93 -15.44
C ASP A 225 -15.41 11.79 -15.73
N THR A 226 -15.46 13.08 -15.45
CA THR A 226 -14.32 14.00 -15.59
C THR A 226 -13.12 13.57 -14.73
N LEU A 227 -13.37 13.20 -13.47
CA LEU A 227 -12.30 12.74 -12.58
C LEU A 227 -11.66 11.43 -13.06
N VAL A 228 -12.47 10.49 -13.52
CA VAL A 228 -12.02 9.20 -14.04
C VAL A 228 -11.13 9.40 -15.27
N ASP A 229 -11.56 10.28 -16.20
CA ASP A 229 -10.78 10.60 -17.40
C ASP A 229 -9.42 11.23 -17.06
N HIS A 230 -9.40 12.18 -16.13
CA HIS A 230 -8.16 12.84 -15.74
C HIS A 230 -7.25 11.98 -14.86
N ALA A 231 -7.79 10.99 -14.17
CA ALA A 231 -7.00 10.03 -13.39
C ALA A 231 -6.19 9.06 -14.27
N ALA A 232 -6.58 8.88 -15.54
CA ALA A 232 -5.83 8.12 -16.55
C ALA A 232 -5.30 6.75 -16.03
N GLY A 233 -6.15 5.98 -15.37
CA GLY A 233 -5.80 4.66 -14.83
C GLY A 233 -5.07 4.66 -13.47
N ASN A 234 -4.81 5.84 -12.87
CA ASN A 234 -4.04 5.96 -11.64
C ASN A 234 -4.96 6.21 -10.43
N TYR A 235 -5.08 5.21 -9.55
CA TYR A 235 -5.89 5.33 -8.32
C TYR A 235 -5.44 6.46 -7.41
N ARG A 236 -4.13 6.67 -7.26
CA ARG A 236 -3.59 7.75 -6.41
C ARG A 236 -3.98 9.12 -6.94
N LEU A 237 -3.92 9.32 -8.26
CA LEU A 237 -4.31 10.58 -8.89
C LEU A 237 -5.82 10.82 -8.70
N LEU A 238 -6.68 9.82 -8.89
CA LEU A 238 -8.11 9.92 -8.62
C LEU A 238 -8.39 10.36 -7.19
N MET A 239 -7.73 9.72 -6.21
CA MET A 239 -7.89 10.07 -4.80
C MET A 239 -7.40 11.48 -4.49
N THR A 240 -6.31 11.92 -5.11
CA THR A 240 -5.79 13.29 -4.96
C THR A 240 -6.78 14.31 -5.51
N LEU A 241 -7.25 14.13 -6.74
CA LEU A 241 -8.23 15.03 -7.37
C LEU A 241 -9.53 15.12 -6.55
N GLY A 242 -10.05 13.97 -6.10
CA GLY A 242 -11.24 13.92 -5.25
C GLY A 242 -11.03 14.62 -3.89
N GLY A 243 -9.85 14.46 -3.29
CA GLY A 243 -9.49 15.10 -2.03
C GLY A 243 -9.41 16.63 -2.13
N GLU A 244 -8.85 17.17 -3.22
CA GLU A 244 -8.79 18.62 -3.46
C GLU A 244 -10.19 19.21 -3.70
N LEU A 245 -11.04 18.52 -4.47
CA LEU A 245 -12.43 18.93 -4.67
C LEU A 245 -13.24 18.91 -3.37
N LEU A 246 -13.04 17.90 -2.54
CA LEU A 246 -13.67 17.84 -1.24
C LEU A 246 -13.23 18.99 -0.33
N ALA A 247 -11.93 19.32 -0.35
CA ALA A 247 -11.40 20.47 0.40
C ALA A 247 -11.97 21.80 -0.09
N TYR A 248 -12.08 22.00 -1.40
CA TYR A 248 -12.69 23.15 -2.01
C TYR A 248 -14.18 23.29 -1.61
N GLY A 249 -14.96 22.21 -1.80
CA GLY A 249 -16.38 22.20 -1.47
C GLY A 249 -16.65 22.48 0.01
N MET A 250 -15.79 22.00 0.90
CA MET A 250 -15.88 22.28 2.33
C MET A 250 -15.54 23.74 2.65
N ALA A 251 -14.60 24.37 1.93
CA ALA A 251 -14.23 25.76 2.13
C ALA A 251 -15.35 26.72 1.67
N HIS A 252 -16.08 26.35 0.61
CA HIS A 252 -17.12 27.16 -0.02
C HIS A 252 -18.55 26.72 0.36
N GLU A 253 -18.69 25.74 1.26
CA GLU A 253 -19.98 25.20 1.74
C GLU A 253 -20.88 24.71 0.59
N VAL A 254 -20.28 24.10 -0.44
CA VAL A 254 -20.97 23.57 -1.62
C VAL A 254 -21.76 22.31 -1.22
N ALA A 255 -23.07 22.27 -1.49
CA ALA A 255 -23.91 21.12 -1.11
C ALA A 255 -23.61 19.87 -1.94
N GLN A 256 -23.30 20.02 -3.21
CA GLN A 256 -22.94 18.96 -4.13
C GLN A 256 -21.82 19.41 -5.07
N LEU A 257 -20.82 18.59 -5.27
CA LEU A 257 -19.69 18.88 -6.16
C LEU A 257 -20.08 18.61 -7.63
N ASP A 258 -19.74 19.52 -8.50
CA ASP A 258 -20.04 19.48 -9.92
C ASP A 258 -18.81 19.84 -10.79
N GLU A 259 -18.95 19.84 -12.11
CA GLU A 259 -17.86 20.21 -13.03
C GLU A 259 -17.40 21.65 -12.87
N LYS A 260 -18.27 22.57 -12.39
CA LYS A 260 -17.84 23.96 -12.11
C LYS A 260 -16.84 23.97 -10.97
N SER A 261 -17.10 23.18 -9.93
CA SER A 261 -16.15 23.00 -8.83
C SER A 261 -14.81 22.49 -9.32
N TYR A 262 -14.80 21.55 -10.30
CA TYR A 262 -13.55 21.05 -10.92
C TYR A 262 -12.81 22.17 -11.65
N LEU A 263 -13.51 22.93 -12.46
CA LEU A 263 -12.91 24.03 -13.22
C LEU A 263 -12.32 25.11 -12.30
N GLU A 264 -12.98 25.43 -11.19
CA GLU A 264 -12.48 26.41 -10.25
C GLU A 264 -11.24 25.97 -9.50
N VAL A 265 -11.11 24.67 -9.20
CA VAL A 265 -9.95 24.10 -8.51
C VAL A 265 -8.76 23.94 -9.46
N PHE A 266 -8.98 23.42 -10.68
CA PHE A 266 -7.90 22.94 -11.54
C PHE A 266 -7.64 23.81 -12.77
N GLN A 267 -8.50 24.78 -13.09
CA GLN A 267 -8.16 25.72 -14.17
C GLN A 267 -7.06 26.69 -13.71
N PRO A 268 -6.05 26.93 -14.55
CA PRO A 268 -5.06 27.97 -14.26
C PRO A 268 -5.77 29.32 -14.16
N THR A 269 -5.64 29.97 -13.02
CA THR A 269 -6.14 31.33 -12.81
C THR A 269 -5.56 32.25 -13.89
N ARG A 270 -6.38 32.64 -14.86
CA ARG A 270 -5.93 33.68 -15.83
C ARG A 270 -5.52 34.87 -15.03
N PRO A 271 -4.30 35.43 -15.23
CA PRO A 271 -3.88 36.63 -14.53
C PRO A 271 -4.91 37.74 -14.83
N ARG A 272 -5.52 38.28 -13.77
CA ARG A 272 -6.40 39.45 -13.92
C ARG A 272 -5.65 40.51 -14.68
N PRO A 273 -6.21 41.08 -15.78
CA PRO A 273 -5.56 42.19 -16.47
C PRO A 273 -5.39 43.31 -15.46
N THR A 274 -4.14 43.69 -15.20
CA THR A 274 -3.80 44.83 -14.38
C THR A 274 -4.40 46.09 -15.05
N SER A 275 -5.40 46.67 -14.43
CA SER A 275 -5.97 47.94 -14.88
C SER A 275 -4.84 48.97 -14.92
N LYS A 276 -4.40 49.36 -16.11
CA LYS A 276 -3.50 50.48 -16.30
C LYS A 276 -4.19 51.71 -15.70
N LYS A 277 -3.70 52.17 -14.53
CA LYS A 277 -3.99 53.51 -14.05
C LYS A 277 -3.56 54.50 -15.14
N LYS A 278 -4.51 55.15 -15.78
CA LYS A 278 -4.25 56.29 -16.62
C LYS A 278 -3.62 57.39 -15.74
N ALA A 279 -2.33 57.62 -15.93
CA ALA A 279 -1.70 58.84 -15.45
C ALA A 279 -2.36 60.00 -16.19
N ARG A 280 -3.04 60.87 -15.47
CA ARG A 280 -3.41 62.20 -15.95
C ARG A 280 -2.21 63.12 -15.73
N ALA A 281 -1.79 63.73 -16.81
CA ALA A 281 -0.90 64.87 -16.84
C ALA A 281 -1.56 66.11 -16.21
#